data_c726d8de7501ad06aaea9b319e5c1806
#
_entry.id   c726d8de7501ad06aaea9b319e5c1806
#
_cell.length_a   1.000
_cell.length_b   1.000
_cell.length_c   1.000
_cell.angle_alpha   90.00
_cell.angle_beta   90.00
_cell.angle_gamma   90.00
#
_symmetry.space_group_name_H-M   'P 1'
#
loop_
_entity.id
_entity.type
_entity.pdbx_description
1 polymer ?
#
loop_
_entity_poly.entity_id
_entity_poly.type
_entity_poly.pdbx_seq_one_letter_code
_entity_poly.pdbx_strand_id
1 'polypeptide(L)'
;NGQHETKAAIVGRYDDKENLMEFREVDIIYTKSDIKQLDFCNVYFTGNMRRLNGRSEIEGTFKGYYDDLTSCIDGQLVMTAAEKIQKRTDKFQKRVNRMDRIADSVKQKINMDKMFNRYAKNDLKGGERLNIFWKEEYLKLIIWDDGEVDGDQIDLTINGNKILSAYSPVAKKKELELTLIDAVNTISLKAISLGSDFCVL
;
A
#
# COMPACT_ATOMS: atom_id res chain seq x y z
N ASN A 1 -3.05 -10.64 4.43
CA ASN A 1 -3.11 -10.19 5.82
C ASN A 1 -2.53 -8.79 5.92
N GLY A 2 -3.38 -7.76 5.81
CA GLY A 2 -2.95 -6.36 5.78
C GLY A 2 -2.51 -5.77 7.13
N GLN A 3 -2.28 -6.59 8.16
CA GLN A 3 -1.89 -6.10 9.49
C GLN A 3 -0.41 -5.68 9.61
N HIS A 4 0.44 -6.07 8.64
CA HIS A 4 1.88 -5.81 8.68
C HIS A 4 2.39 -5.22 7.35
N GLU A 5 1.57 -4.36 6.74
CA GLU A 5 1.96 -3.69 5.51
C GLU A 5 2.96 -2.58 5.79
N THR A 6 4.07 -2.60 5.07
CA THR A 6 5.09 -1.55 5.10
C THR A 6 5.41 -1.12 3.67
N LYS A 7 5.60 0.16 3.45
CA LYS A 7 6.02 0.73 2.17
C LYS A 7 7.34 1.45 2.35
N ALA A 8 8.33 1.02 1.57
CA ALA A 8 9.64 1.62 1.53
C ALA A 8 9.88 2.37 0.22
N ALA A 9 10.71 3.40 0.26
CA ALA A 9 11.29 4.02 -0.91
C ALA A 9 12.52 3.21 -1.33
N ILE A 10 12.68 3.01 -2.65
CA ILE A 10 13.83 2.31 -3.20
C ILE A 10 14.61 3.23 -4.15
N VAL A 11 15.92 3.07 -4.15
CA VAL A 11 16.83 3.66 -5.14
C VAL A 11 17.59 2.53 -5.81
N GLY A 12 17.68 2.55 -7.13
CA GLY A 12 18.32 1.47 -7.87
C GLY A 12 18.91 1.92 -9.19
N ARG A 13 19.66 1.01 -9.81
CA ARG A 13 20.23 1.17 -11.14
C ARG A 13 20.06 -0.10 -11.95
N TYR A 14 20.04 0.05 -13.25
CA TYR A 14 20.09 -1.06 -14.19
C TYR A 14 21.23 -0.84 -15.18
N ASP A 15 22.06 -1.85 -15.34
CA ASP A 15 23.13 -1.89 -16.33
C ASP A 15 22.72 -2.79 -17.49
N ASP A 16 22.49 -2.19 -18.66
CA ASP A 16 22.07 -2.89 -19.87
C ASP A 16 23.12 -3.87 -20.40
N LYS A 17 24.43 -3.57 -20.19
CA LYS A 17 25.53 -4.39 -20.71
C LYS A 17 25.69 -5.66 -19.91
N GLU A 18 25.67 -5.52 -18.60
CA GLU A 18 25.79 -6.64 -17.64
C GLU A 18 24.45 -7.30 -17.37
N ASN A 19 23.35 -6.70 -17.86
CA ASN A 19 21.97 -7.13 -17.58
C ASN A 19 21.68 -7.23 -16.09
N LEU A 20 22.29 -6.32 -15.32
CA LEU A 20 22.32 -6.31 -13.86
C LEU A 20 21.38 -5.24 -13.32
N MET A 21 20.53 -5.62 -12.40
CA MET A 21 19.70 -4.71 -11.62
C MET A 21 20.11 -4.74 -10.15
N GLU A 22 20.35 -3.57 -9.62
CA GLU A 22 20.62 -3.38 -8.19
C GLU A 22 19.67 -2.34 -7.64
N PHE A 23 19.13 -2.58 -6.45
CA PHE A 23 18.39 -1.57 -5.70
C PHE A 23 18.56 -1.76 -4.20
N ARG A 24 18.30 -0.69 -3.46
CA ARG A 24 18.24 -0.71 -2.01
C ARG A 24 17.06 0.09 -1.51
N GLU A 25 16.51 -0.32 -0.38
CA GLU A 25 15.59 0.50 0.40
C GLU A 25 16.37 1.63 1.07
N VAL A 26 15.80 2.83 1.04
CA VAL A 26 16.46 4.04 1.57
C VAL A 26 15.66 4.71 2.67
N ASP A 27 14.35 4.56 2.66
CA ASP A 27 13.45 5.16 3.62
C ASP A 27 12.19 4.32 3.76
N ILE A 28 11.65 4.24 4.97
CA ILE A 28 10.29 3.73 5.20
C ILE A 28 9.30 4.89 5.09
N ILE A 29 8.37 4.78 4.15
CA ILE A 29 7.35 5.81 3.93
C ILE A 29 6.24 5.67 4.96
N TYR A 30 5.74 4.44 5.15
CA TYR A 30 4.76 4.12 6.19
C TYR A 30 4.80 2.64 6.58
N THR A 31 4.24 2.35 7.74
CA THR A 31 3.99 0.99 8.21
C THR A 31 2.70 0.88 9.01
N LYS A 32 2.03 -0.27 8.92
CA LYS A 32 0.93 -0.68 9.81
C LYS A 32 1.42 -1.48 11.03
N SER A 33 2.72 -1.76 11.11
CA SER A 33 3.34 -2.45 12.24
C SER A 33 3.77 -1.47 13.32
N ASP A 34 3.75 -1.90 14.59
CA ASP A 34 4.25 -1.13 15.72
C ASP A 34 5.78 -1.24 15.85
N ILE A 35 6.49 -1.12 14.72
CA ILE A 35 7.95 -1.18 14.65
C ILE A 35 8.49 0.26 14.58
N LYS A 36 9.55 0.53 15.34
CA LYS A 36 10.24 1.83 15.28
C LYS A 36 11.04 1.94 13.99
N GLN A 37 11.22 3.15 13.51
CA GLN A 37 11.95 3.40 12.25
C GLN A 37 13.36 2.79 12.22
N LEU A 38 14.07 2.84 13.35
CA LEU A 38 15.43 2.29 13.46
C LEU A 38 15.50 0.76 13.52
N ASP A 39 14.37 0.10 13.76
CA ASP A 39 14.30 -1.37 13.86
C ASP A 39 13.92 -2.03 12.52
N PHE A 40 13.84 -1.25 11.43
CA PHE A 40 13.58 -1.80 10.10
C PHE A 40 14.82 -2.41 9.48
N CYS A 41 14.60 -3.56 8.84
CA CYS A 41 15.60 -4.26 8.07
C CYS A 41 15.54 -3.76 6.61
N ASN A 42 16.51 -2.97 6.19
CA ASN A 42 16.59 -2.40 4.85
C ASN A 42 17.16 -3.40 3.84
N VAL A 43 16.48 -3.61 2.75
CA VAL A 43 16.84 -4.62 1.75
C VAL A 43 17.75 -4.04 0.66
N TYR A 44 18.82 -4.76 0.37
CA TYR A 44 19.75 -4.54 -0.75
C TYR A 44 19.62 -5.72 -1.71
N PHE A 45 19.23 -5.46 -2.93
CA PHE A 45 19.02 -6.46 -3.96
C PHE A 45 20.03 -6.34 -5.08
N THR A 46 20.50 -7.50 -5.58
CA THR A 46 21.30 -7.61 -6.80
C THR A 46 20.80 -8.80 -7.61
N GLY A 47 20.46 -8.58 -8.87
CA GLY A 47 19.93 -9.64 -9.72
C GLY A 47 20.02 -9.35 -11.21
N ASN A 48 19.77 -10.36 -12.01
CA ASN A 48 19.83 -10.28 -13.46
C ASN A 48 18.45 -10.46 -14.09
N MET A 49 18.22 -9.74 -15.19
CA MET A 49 17.03 -9.93 -16.00
C MET A 49 17.19 -11.19 -16.86
N ARG A 50 16.26 -12.12 -16.73
CA ARG A 50 16.19 -13.33 -17.54
C ARG A 50 14.98 -13.30 -18.47
N ARG A 51 15.19 -13.70 -19.70
CA ARG A 51 14.10 -13.97 -20.65
C ARG A 51 13.92 -15.48 -20.80
N LEU A 52 12.94 -16.02 -20.10
CA LEU A 52 12.58 -17.43 -20.21
C LEU A 52 11.20 -17.55 -20.88
N ASN A 53 11.13 -18.28 -22.01
CA ASN A 53 9.85 -18.58 -22.71
C ASN A 53 9.01 -17.33 -23.01
N GLY A 54 9.64 -16.24 -23.47
CA GLY A 54 8.96 -14.97 -23.74
C GLY A 54 8.56 -14.17 -22.49
N ARG A 55 9.08 -14.54 -21.32
CA ARG A 55 8.85 -13.87 -20.04
C ARG A 55 10.12 -13.14 -19.63
N SER A 56 9.98 -11.89 -19.24
CA SER A 56 11.05 -11.16 -18.56
C SER A 56 10.82 -11.31 -17.06
N GLU A 57 11.77 -11.86 -16.36
CA GLU A 57 11.81 -12.02 -14.92
C GLU A 57 13.16 -11.49 -14.43
N ILE A 58 13.19 -10.87 -13.28
CA ILE A 58 14.41 -10.46 -12.62
C ILE A 58 14.61 -11.42 -11.46
N GLU A 59 15.72 -12.15 -11.46
CA GLU A 59 16.07 -13.11 -10.42
C GLU A 59 17.39 -12.69 -9.79
N GLY A 60 17.44 -12.71 -8.47
CA GLY A 60 18.62 -12.31 -7.75
C GLY A 60 18.57 -12.64 -6.27
N THR A 61 19.56 -12.15 -5.57
CA THR A 61 19.71 -12.28 -4.13
C THR A 61 19.48 -10.95 -3.44
N PHE A 62 18.99 -11.00 -2.23
CA PHE A 62 18.92 -9.82 -1.38
C PHE A 62 19.58 -10.08 -0.04
N LYS A 63 20.10 -9.01 0.56
CA LYS A 63 20.60 -8.96 1.92
C LYS A 63 19.93 -7.79 2.63
N GLY A 64 19.49 -8.03 3.85
CA GLY A 64 18.91 -7.01 4.69
C GLY A 64 19.89 -6.58 5.78
N TYR A 65 19.89 -5.29 6.08
CA TYR A 65 20.70 -4.70 7.13
C TYR A 65 19.88 -3.71 7.95
N TYR A 66 20.12 -3.70 9.25
CA TYR A 66 19.67 -2.62 10.12
C TYR A 66 20.51 -1.36 9.87
N ASP A 67 20.10 -0.23 10.45
CA ASP A 67 20.81 1.03 10.29
C ASP A 67 22.25 1.01 10.84
N ASP A 68 22.53 0.13 11.82
CA ASP A 68 23.86 -0.13 12.36
C ASP A 68 24.71 -1.09 11.50
N LEU A 69 24.22 -1.46 10.32
CA LEU A 69 24.82 -2.40 9.37
C LEU A 69 24.90 -3.85 9.85
N THR A 70 24.26 -4.21 10.96
CA THR A 70 24.11 -5.62 11.31
C THR A 70 23.14 -6.31 10.35
N SER A 71 23.47 -7.55 9.95
CA SER A 71 22.65 -8.33 9.03
C SER A 71 21.38 -8.80 9.73
N CYS A 72 20.24 -8.68 9.06
CA CYS A 72 18.94 -9.12 9.58
C CYS A 72 18.35 -10.30 8.80
N ILE A 73 18.35 -10.23 7.48
CA ILE A 73 17.76 -11.28 6.61
C ILE A 73 18.50 -11.32 5.27
N ASP A 74 18.55 -12.52 4.68
CA ASP A 74 19.00 -12.72 3.31
C ASP A 74 18.13 -13.74 2.59
N GLY A 75 18.18 -13.75 1.27
CA GLY A 75 17.40 -14.70 0.50
C GLY A 75 17.48 -14.47 -1.01
N GLN A 76 16.57 -15.15 -1.69
CA GLN A 76 16.39 -15.02 -3.14
C GLN A 76 15.07 -14.31 -3.43
N LEU A 77 15.07 -13.47 -4.47
CA LEU A 77 13.90 -12.74 -4.93
C LEU A 77 13.72 -12.91 -6.44
N VAL A 78 12.50 -13.25 -6.84
CA VAL A 78 12.10 -13.29 -8.24
C VAL A 78 11.01 -12.26 -8.47
N MET A 79 11.25 -11.31 -9.35
CA MET A 79 10.31 -10.25 -9.72
C MET A 79 9.76 -10.49 -11.12
N THR A 80 8.45 -10.44 -11.26
CA THR A 80 7.74 -10.59 -12.54
C THR A 80 6.88 -9.36 -12.79
N ALA A 81 6.82 -8.89 -14.04
CA ALA A 81 6.01 -7.72 -14.39
C ALA A 81 4.53 -7.90 -14.01
N ALA A 82 3.98 -6.97 -13.23
CA ALA A 82 2.62 -7.02 -12.69
C ALA A 82 1.54 -7.22 -13.78
N GLU A 83 1.68 -6.56 -14.94
CA GLU A 83 0.76 -6.73 -16.08
C GLU A 83 0.63 -8.17 -16.55
N LYS A 84 1.71 -8.95 -16.47
CA LYS A 84 1.68 -10.37 -16.87
C LYS A 84 0.95 -11.22 -15.85
N ILE A 85 1.10 -10.88 -14.58
CA ILE A 85 0.36 -11.53 -13.49
C ILE A 85 -1.13 -11.22 -13.68
N GLN A 86 -1.49 -9.97 -13.91
CA GLN A 86 -2.86 -9.53 -14.11
C GLN A 86 -3.52 -10.23 -15.31
N LYS A 87 -2.87 -10.29 -16.47
CA LYS A 87 -3.39 -11.03 -17.63
C LYS A 87 -3.63 -12.52 -17.36
N ARG A 88 -2.85 -13.15 -16.49
CA ARG A 88 -3.05 -14.54 -16.09
C ARG A 88 -4.22 -14.70 -15.14
N THR A 89 -4.31 -13.80 -14.17
CA THR A 89 -5.42 -13.74 -13.22
C THR A 89 -6.73 -13.51 -13.93
N ASP A 90 -6.81 -12.60 -14.89
CA ASP A 90 -8.00 -12.36 -15.72
C ASP A 90 -8.44 -13.62 -16.48
N LYS A 91 -7.47 -14.34 -17.05
CA LYS A 91 -7.76 -15.62 -17.71
C LYS A 91 -8.25 -16.68 -16.74
N PHE A 92 -7.66 -16.74 -15.56
CA PHE A 92 -8.07 -17.65 -14.50
C PHE A 92 -9.47 -17.31 -14.00
N GLN A 93 -9.75 -16.02 -13.71
CA GLN A 93 -11.06 -15.52 -13.29
C GLN A 93 -12.15 -15.87 -14.33
N LYS A 94 -11.88 -15.61 -15.61
CA LYS A 94 -12.79 -15.98 -16.71
C LYS A 94 -13.05 -17.49 -16.76
N ARG A 95 -12.05 -18.32 -16.47
CA ARG A 95 -12.21 -19.77 -16.40
C ARG A 95 -13.05 -20.20 -15.21
N VAL A 96 -12.78 -19.65 -14.01
CA VAL A 96 -13.55 -19.90 -12.78
C VAL A 96 -15.01 -19.50 -12.95
N ASN A 97 -15.27 -18.33 -13.54
CA ASN A 97 -16.64 -17.85 -13.78
C ASN A 97 -17.45 -18.74 -14.73
N ARG A 98 -16.79 -19.49 -15.63
CA ARG A 98 -17.42 -20.44 -16.56
C ARG A 98 -17.62 -21.84 -15.96
N MET A 99 -17.12 -22.10 -14.75
CA MET A 99 -17.26 -23.41 -14.11
C MET A 99 -18.58 -23.48 -13.35
N ASP A 100 -19.55 -24.25 -13.86
CA ASP A 100 -20.88 -24.44 -13.19
C ASP A 100 -20.79 -25.19 -11.88
N ARG A 101 -19.69 -25.93 -11.65
CA ARG A 101 -19.47 -26.70 -10.41
C ARG A 101 -19.05 -25.84 -9.22
N ILE A 102 -18.73 -24.58 -9.44
CA ILE A 102 -18.30 -23.65 -8.38
C ILE A 102 -19.48 -22.76 -8.04
N ALA A 103 -19.87 -22.76 -6.78
CA ALA A 103 -20.95 -21.90 -6.29
C ALA A 103 -20.60 -20.42 -6.49
N ASP A 104 -21.59 -19.59 -6.82
CA ASP A 104 -21.38 -18.17 -7.13
C ASP A 104 -20.81 -17.39 -5.93
N SER A 105 -21.15 -17.78 -4.71
CA SER A 105 -20.56 -17.24 -3.48
C SER A 105 -19.05 -17.47 -3.38
N VAL A 106 -18.55 -18.60 -3.94
CA VAL A 106 -17.12 -18.89 -4.00
C VAL A 106 -16.45 -18.11 -5.14
N LYS A 107 -17.13 -17.99 -6.30
CA LYS A 107 -16.63 -17.18 -7.44
C LYS A 107 -16.44 -15.72 -7.04
N GLN A 108 -17.37 -15.15 -6.26
CA GLN A 108 -17.26 -13.78 -5.75
C GLN A 108 -16.08 -13.59 -4.78
N LYS A 109 -15.76 -14.61 -3.96
CA LYS A 109 -14.60 -14.58 -3.05
C LYS A 109 -13.26 -14.65 -3.79
N ILE A 110 -13.23 -15.27 -4.99
CA ILE A 110 -12.05 -15.37 -5.87
C ILE A 110 -11.99 -14.15 -6.80
N ASN A 111 -12.25 -12.94 -6.31
CA ASN A 111 -12.10 -11.74 -7.12
C ASN A 111 -10.66 -11.26 -7.06
N MET A 112 -9.90 -11.60 -8.10
CA MET A 112 -8.47 -11.29 -8.21
C MET A 112 -8.22 -9.80 -8.44
N ASP A 113 -9.14 -9.08 -9.08
CA ASP A 113 -9.01 -7.62 -9.26
C ASP A 113 -9.08 -6.89 -7.92
N LYS A 114 -9.96 -7.33 -7.01
CA LYS A 114 -9.98 -6.85 -5.63
C LYS A 114 -8.68 -7.17 -4.88
N MET A 115 -8.05 -8.30 -5.18
CA MET A 115 -6.79 -8.69 -4.56
C MET A 115 -5.63 -7.79 -5.02
N PHE A 116 -5.54 -7.45 -6.32
CA PHE A 116 -4.52 -6.54 -6.85
C PHE A 116 -4.77 -5.09 -6.46
N ASN A 117 -6.00 -4.61 -6.51
CA ASN A 117 -6.37 -3.25 -6.09
C ASN A 117 -6.08 -3.02 -4.60
N ARG A 118 -6.14 -4.08 -3.78
CA ARG A 118 -5.80 -4.03 -2.36
C ARG A 118 -4.33 -3.66 -2.10
N TYR A 119 -3.42 -4.03 -3.01
CA TYR A 119 -2.01 -3.62 -2.92
C TYR A 119 -1.76 -2.21 -3.49
N ALA A 120 -2.69 -1.68 -4.29
CA ALA A 120 -2.58 -0.34 -4.88
C ALA A 120 -3.23 0.75 -4.02
N LYS A 121 -4.22 0.40 -3.19
CA LYS A 121 -4.91 1.32 -2.27
C LYS A 121 -4.60 0.93 -0.83
N ASN A 122 -4.18 1.89 -0.03
CA ASN A 122 -4.03 1.73 1.42
C ASN A 122 -5.40 1.81 2.08
N ASP A 123 -6.12 0.70 2.13
CA ASP A 123 -7.36 0.65 2.86
C ASP A 123 -7.08 0.58 4.37
N LEU A 124 -7.49 1.60 5.11
CA LEU A 124 -7.53 1.58 6.56
C LEU A 124 -8.94 1.19 7.01
N LYS A 125 -9.03 0.12 7.77
CA LYS A 125 -10.27 -0.28 8.41
C LYS A 125 -10.47 0.47 9.71
N GLY A 126 -11.72 0.49 10.19
CA GLY A 126 -12.01 1.06 11.50
C GLY A 126 -11.12 0.48 12.59
N GLY A 127 -10.44 1.35 13.34
CA GLY A 127 -9.51 0.98 14.41
C GLY A 127 -8.07 0.67 13.94
N GLU A 128 -7.80 0.60 12.64
CA GLU A 128 -6.44 0.45 12.12
C GLU A 128 -5.67 1.77 12.21
N ARG A 129 -4.36 1.67 12.40
CA ARG A 129 -3.43 2.79 12.46
C ARG A 129 -2.38 2.66 11.37
N LEU A 130 -2.02 3.79 10.77
CA LEU A 130 -0.93 3.90 9.80
C LEU A 130 0.13 4.84 10.38
N ASN A 131 1.33 4.34 10.61
CA ASN A 131 2.46 5.15 11.03
C ASN A 131 3.18 5.65 9.77
N ILE A 132 3.17 6.97 9.54
CA ILE A 132 3.80 7.64 8.41
C ILE A 132 5.06 8.34 8.92
N PHE A 133 6.20 8.08 8.30
CA PHE A 133 7.45 8.75 8.60
C PHE A 133 7.59 9.97 7.70
N TRP A 134 7.31 11.14 8.26
CA TRP A 134 7.27 12.41 7.56
C TRP A 134 8.41 13.31 8.03
N LYS A 135 9.12 13.93 7.10
CA LYS A 135 10.34 14.71 7.42
C LYS A 135 10.11 16.22 7.43
N GLU A 136 9.00 16.67 6.85
CA GLU A 136 8.70 18.10 6.70
C GLU A 136 7.80 18.60 7.84
N GLU A 137 7.91 19.88 8.16
CA GLU A 137 7.04 20.53 9.16
C GLU A 137 5.61 20.76 8.65
N TYR A 138 5.41 20.72 7.34
CA TYR A 138 4.13 20.96 6.69
C TYR A 138 3.62 19.70 6.02
N LEU A 139 2.33 19.44 6.20
CA LEU A 139 1.64 18.34 5.55
C LEU A 139 0.44 18.88 4.78
N LYS A 140 0.33 18.55 3.51
CA LYS A 140 -0.86 18.79 2.71
C LYS A 140 -1.74 17.53 2.75
N LEU A 141 -2.88 17.65 3.44
CA LEU A 141 -3.89 16.59 3.49
C LEU A 141 -4.97 16.89 2.44
N ILE A 142 -5.29 15.91 1.61
CA ILE A 142 -6.31 16.01 0.57
C ILE A 142 -7.42 15.02 0.89
N ILE A 143 -8.66 15.51 0.98
CA ILE A 143 -9.85 14.72 1.30
C ILE A 143 -10.85 14.84 0.15
N TRP A 144 -11.35 13.72 -0.32
CA TRP A 144 -12.44 13.67 -1.32
C TRP A 144 -13.19 12.33 -1.19
N ASP A 145 -14.37 12.28 -1.75
CA ASP A 145 -15.10 11.05 -1.94
C ASP A 145 -14.74 10.45 -3.30
N ASP A 146 -14.25 9.21 -3.30
CA ASP A 146 -13.84 8.45 -4.50
C ASP A 146 -15.00 7.57 -5.03
N GLY A 147 -16.13 7.55 -4.33
CA GLY A 147 -17.33 6.78 -4.63
C GLY A 147 -18.52 7.62 -5.08
N GLU A 148 -19.70 7.13 -4.78
CA GLU A 148 -20.94 7.89 -4.91
C GLU A 148 -21.09 8.81 -3.70
N VAL A 149 -21.38 10.09 -3.95
CA VAL A 149 -21.61 11.07 -2.89
C VAL A 149 -22.94 10.77 -2.22
N ASP A 150 -22.93 10.02 -1.13
CA ASP A 150 -24.11 9.52 -0.43
C ASP A 150 -24.44 10.26 0.88
N GLY A 151 -23.65 11.29 1.20
CA GLY A 151 -23.83 12.11 2.38
C GLY A 151 -23.13 11.62 3.64
N ASP A 152 -22.14 10.76 3.49
CA ASP A 152 -21.22 10.39 4.57
C ASP A 152 -20.68 11.62 5.30
N GLN A 153 -20.51 11.53 6.62
CA GLN A 153 -19.96 12.62 7.42
C GLN A 153 -18.77 12.14 8.23
N ILE A 154 -17.75 12.97 8.27
CA ILE A 154 -16.50 12.69 9.00
C ILE A 154 -16.13 13.84 9.94
N ASP A 155 -15.53 13.47 11.08
CA ASP A 155 -14.74 14.37 11.90
C ASP A 155 -13.25 14.13 11.64
N LEU A 156 -12.48 15.20 11.52
CA LEU A 156 -11.02 15.18 11.42
C LEU A 156 -10.43 15.89 12.61
N THR A 157 -9.51 15.24 13.29
CA THR A 157 -8.75 15.84 14.40
C THR A 157 -7.25 15.69 14.18
N ILE A 158 -6.47 16.64 14.72
CA ILE A 158 -5.01 16.58 14.81
C ILE A 158 -4.63 16.78 16.26
N ASN A 159 -3.88 15.84 16.83
CA ASN A 159 -3.46 15.87 18.23
C ASN A 159 -4.63 16.15 19.20
N GLY A 160 -5.82 15.59 18.86
CA GLY A 160 -7.06 15.82 19.60
C GLY A 160 -7.81 17.12 19.25
N ASN A 161 -7.19 18.06 18.56
CA ASN A 161 -7.84 19.31 18.13
C ASN A 161 -8.67 19.07 16.87
N LYS A 162 -9.94 19.49 16.91
CA LYS A 162 -10.88 19.27 15.81
C LYS A 162 -10.60 20.27 14.67
N ILE A 163 -10.34 19.75 13.47
CA ILE A 163 -10.08 20.51 12.24
C ILE A 163 -11.32 20.54 11.37
N LEU A 164 -12.03 19.42 11.24
CA LEU A 164 -13.30 19.32 10.55
C LEU A 164 -14.32 18.66 11.47
N SER A 165 -15.57 19.15 11.44
CA SER A 165 -16.69 18.61 12.20
C SER A 165 -17.85 18.35 11.27
N ALA A 166 -18.38 17.11 11.29
CA ALA A 166 -19.48 16.67 10.46
C ALA A 166 -19.32 17.09 8.97
N TYR A 167 -18.09 17.00 8.47
CA TYR A 167 -17.78 17.37 7.09
C TYR A 167 -18.23 16.25 6.16
N SER A 168 -19.01 16.59 5.13
CA SER A 168 -19.40 15.65 4.08
C SER A 168 -18.40 15.74 2.92
N PRO A 169 -17.56 14.72 2.70
CA PRO A 169 -16.70 14.65 1.54
C PRO A 169 -17.53 14.64 0.26
N VAL A 170 -16.98 15.24 -0.78
CA VAL A 170 -17.56 15.26 -2.12
C VAL A 170 -16.47 14.90 -3.13
N ALA A 171 -16.82 14.62 -4.38
CA ALA A 171 -15.87 14.28 -5.44
C ALA A 171 -14.80 15.37 -5.67
N LYS A 172 -15.12 16.64 -5.32
CA LYS A 172 -14.14 17.73 -5.37
C LYS A 172 -13.17 17.63 -4.20
N LYS A 173 -11.88 17.59 -4.52
CA LYS A 173 -10.80 17.54 -3.54
C LYS A 173 -10.79 18.77 -2.62
N LYS A 174 -10.81 18.53 -1.32
CA LYS A 174 -10.56 19.54 -0.28
C LYS A 174 -9.11 19.41 0.18
N GLU A 175 -8.36 20.48 0.05
CA GLU A 175 -6.97 20.56 0.49
C GLU A 175 -6.92 21.27 1.86
N LEU A 176 -6.14 20.71 2.77
CA LEU A 176 -5.86 21.25 4.08
C LEU A 176 -4.34 21.30 4.25
N GLU A 177 -3.82 22.46 4.59
CA GLU A 177 -2.42 22.64 4.97
C GLU A 177 -2.32 22.55 6.49
N LEU A 178 -1.52 21.64 6.98
CA LEU A 178 -1.38 21.31 8.38
C LEU A 178 0.06 21.53 8.79
N THR A 179 0.29 22.20 9.91
CA THR A 179 1.61 22.34 10.52
C THR A 179 1.79 21.24 11.58
N LEU A 180 2.87 20.48 11.47
CA LEU A 180 3.22 19.42 12.39
C LEU A 180 4.18 19.99 13.43
N ILE A 181 3.71 20.21 14.63
CA ILE A 181 4.46 20.91 15.70
C ILE A 181 5.17 19.93 16.65
N ASP A 182 4.68 18.70 16.73
CA ASP A 182 5.20 17.68 17.66
C ASP A 182 6.06 16.66 16.88
N ALA A 183 6.95 15.99 17.60
CA ALA A 183 7.74 14.88 17.03
C ALA A 183 6.85 13.72 16.55
N VAL A 184 5.69 13.53 17.19
CA VAL A 184 4.65 12.57 16.77
C VAL A 184 3.32 13.31 16.71
N ASN A 185 2.76 13.39 15.52
CA ASN A 185 1.44 13.99 15.30
C ASN A 185 0.43 12.91 14.97
N THR A 186 -0.73 12.96 15.60
CA THR A 186 -1.82 12.00 15.37
C THR A 186 -2.94 12.66 14.60
N ILE A 187 -3.16 12.20 13.37
CA ILE A 187 -4.31 12.58 12.55
C ILE A 187 -5.35 11.47 12.71
N SER A 188 -6.54 11.82 13.20
CA SER A 188 -7.64 10.89 13.38
C SER A 188 -8.84 11.28 12.53
N LEU A 189 -9.34 10.33 11.78
CA LEU A 189 -10.53 10.47 10.96
C LEU A 189 -11.60 9.54 11.51
N LYS A 190 -12.74 10.11 11.89
CA LYS A 190 -13.87 9.36 12.45
C LYS A 190 -15.10 9.54 11.57
N ALA A 191 -15.67 8.44 11.08
CA ALA A 191 -16.98 8.46 10.46
C ALA A 191 -18.05 8.77 11.53
N ILE A 192 -18.92 9.76 11.24
CA ILE A 192 -20.04 10.18 12.11
C ILE A 192 -21.35 9.60 11.59
N SER A 193 -21.54 9.60 10.29
CA SER A 193 -22.63 8.93 9.62
C SER A 193 -22.10 8.14 8.43
N LEU A 194 -22.72 7.02 8.16
CA LEU A 194 -22.51 6.21 6.98
C LEU A 194 -23.71 6.49 6.07
N GLY A 195 -23.64 7.43 5.16
CA GLY A 195 -24.67 7.81 4.18
C GLY A 195 -25.91 6.93 3.98
N SER A 196 -26.49 6.95 2.81
CA SER A 196 -27.70 6.17 2.50
C SER A 196 -27.44 4.71 2.09
N ASP A 197 -26.21 4.39 1.69
CA ASP A 197 -25.85 3.03 1.28
C ASP A 197 -25.23 2.24 2.44
N PHE A 198 -26.04 1.39 3.06
CA PHE A 198 -25.57 0.36 3.97
C PHE A 198 -24.75 -0.67 3.18
N CYS A 199 -23.42 -0.47 3.07
CA CYS A 199 -22.54 -1.59 2.81
C CYS A 199 -22.56 -2.50 4.04
N VAL A 200 -23.42 -3.51 4.02
CA VAL A 200 -23.35 -4.63 4.96
C VAL A 200 -22.03 -5.35 4.68
N LEU A 201 -21.10 -5.27 5.64
CA LEU A 201 -19.84 -6.00 5.67
C LEU A 201 -20.05 -7.51 5.73
#